data_54bd92b32261e9ccf49eea4ad6c0b506
#
_entry.id   54bd92b32261e9ccf49eea4ad6c0b506
#
_cell.length_a   1.000
_cell.length_b   1.000
_cell.length_c   1.000
_cell.angle_alpha   90.00
_cell.angle_beta   90.00
_cell.angle_gamma   90.00
#
_symmetry.space_group_name_H-M   'P 1'
#
loop_
_entity.id
_entity.type
_entity.pdbx_description
1 polymer ?
#
loop_
_entity_poly.entity_id
_entity_poly.type
_entity_poly.pdbx_seq_one_letter_code
_entity_poly.pdbx_strand_id
1 'polypeptide(L)'
;MNHDQSHALFSRAQQLLPGGVNSPVRAFKSVGGEPFFVERADGAYLYDVDGNRYIDYVGSWGPMIVGHNHPAVRQAVKKAIDNGLSFGAPCAAEVTMAETITRLVPSCEMVRMVNSGTEATLSAIRLARGATGRNRIVKFEGCYHGHGDSFLVKAGSGMLTLGVPTSPGVPAGLSELTLTLPYNDFEAATALFEQQGDDIAGLIIEPVVGNANCIPPREGYLQHLRELCTKHGALLIFDEVMTGFRVALGGAQAHYGITPDLTTFGKIIGGGMPVGAYGGRRELMQQIAPAGPIYQAGTLSGNPVAMAAGLAMLELIQQPGFHADLAERTARLCAGLEAAAAEAGVAVTTTRVGAMFGLFFTREKVETYAQATACDIPAFNRFFHAMLDQGVFLAPSAYEAGFLSSAHDDAVIDATLAAARVAFKAAKG
;
A
#
# COMPACT_ATOMS: atom_id res chain seq x y z
N MET A 1 17.73 -12.70 -20.19
CA MET A 1 16.37 -13.23 -20.41
C MET A 1 15.84 -12.84 -21.78
N ASN A 2 14.92 -13.61 -22.39
CA ASN A 2 14.22 -13.18 -23.61
C ASN A 2 13.01 -12.35 -23.23
N HIS A 3 12.68 -11.27 -24.00
CA HIS A 3 11.54 -10.39 -23.78
C HIS A 3 10.81 -10.00 -25.08
N ASP A 4 11.01 -10.76 -26.19
CA ASP A 4 10.50 -10.41 -27.52
C ASP A 4 8.97 -10.28 -27.55
N GLN A 5 8.24 -11.20 -26.91
CA GLN A 5 6.77 -11.16 -26.85
C GLN A 5 6.29 -10.01 -25.96
N SER A 6 6.95 -9.79 -24.81
CA SER A 6 6.66 -8.66 -23.92
C SER A 6 6.84 -7.31 -24.63
N HIS A 7 7.92 -7.11 -25.37
CA HIS A 7 8.16 -5.90 -26.18
C HIS A 7 7.09 -5.70 -27.26
N ALA A 8 6.73 -6.78 -27.98
CA ALA A 8 5.65 -6.72 -28.97
C ALA A 8 4.29 -6.35 -28.37
N LEU A 9 3.97 -6.90 -27.17
CA LEU A 9 2.76 -6.56 -26.45
C LEU A 9 2.79 -5.13 -25.92
N PHE A 10 3.92 -4.66 -25.40
CA PHE A 10 4.04 -3.29 -24.90
C PHE A 10 3.88 -2.27 -26.02
N SER A 11 4.50 -2.50 -27.17
CA SER A 11 4.32 -1.64 -28.36
C SER A 11 2.86 -1.53 -28.79
N ARG A 12 2.10 -2.63 -28.72
CA ARG A 12 0.65 -2.61 -29.00
C ARG A 12 -0.14 -1.92 -27.89
N ALA A 13 0.23 -2.16 -26.64
CA ALA A 13 -0.45 -1.56 -25.48
C ALA A 13 -0.32 -0.03 -25.49
N GLN A 14 0.84 0.51 -25.90
CA GLN A 14 1.06 1.96 -26.00
C GLN A 14 0.15 2.66 -27.01
N GLN A 15 -0.37 1.93 -28.02
CA GLN A 15 -1.35 2.44 -28.97
C GLN A 15 -2.78 2.49 -28.43
N LEU A 16 -3.09 1.73 -27.36
CA LEU A 16 -4.43 1.50 -26.85
C LEU A 16 -4.64 2.00 -25.42
N LEU A 17 -3.58 2.05 -24.62
CA LEU A 17 -3.60 2.42 -23.22
C LEU A 17 -2.63 3.59 -22.97
N PRO A 18 -2.98 4.59 -22.16
CA PRO A 18 -2.07 5.67 -21.82
C PRO A 18 -0.75 5.14 -21.23
N GLY A 19 0.36 5.33 -21.95
CA GLY A 19 1.67 4.80 -21.57
C GLY A 19 1.79 3.28 -21.58
N GLY A 20 0.85 2.56 -22.23
CA GLY A 20 0.83 1.09 -22.33
C GLY A 20 0.37 0.34 -21.08
N VAL A 21 -0.15 1.04 -20.06
CA VAL A 21 -0.48 0.46 -18.75
C VAL A 21 -1.76 1.05 -18.15
N ASN A 22 -2.38 0.32 -17.20
CA ASN A 22 -3.53 0.78 -16.41
C ASN A 22 -3.13 1.39 -15.04
N SER A 23 -1.82 1.46 -14.74
CA SER A 23 -1.29 2.17 -13.57
C SER A 23 0.14 2.62 -13.86
N PRO A 24 0.51 3.90 -13.60
CA PRO A 24 1.72 4.53 -14.12
C PRO A 24 3.04 3.82 -13.78
N VAL A 25 3.19 3.31 -12.56
CA VAL A 25 4.43 2.66 -12.09
C VAL A 25 4.76 1.40 -12.89
N ARG A 26 3.76 0.71 -13.45
CA ARG A 26 3.93 -0.52 -14.24
C ARG A 26 4.68 -0.30 -15.56
N ALA A 27 4.82 0.94 -16.02
CA ALA A 27 5.48 1.26 -17.28
C ALA A 27 7.03 1.34 -17.20
N PHE A 28 7.64 1.03 -16.06
CA PHE A 28 9.10 1.06 -15.82
C PHE A 28 9.75 2.43 -16.05
N LYS A 29 8.95 3.50 -16.13
CA LYS A 29 9.44 4.83 -16.48
C LYS A 29 10.52 5.35 -15.52
N SER A 30 10.43 5.01 -14.22
CA SER A 30 11.39 5.46 -13.20
C SER A 30 12.74 4.74 -13.28
N VAL A 31 12.75 3.49 -13.73
CA VAL A 31 13.96 2.66 -13.80
C VAL A 31 14.53 2.54 -15.22
N GLY A 32 13.73 2.96 -16.22
CA GLY A 32 14.05 2.78 -17.64
C GLY A 32 13.75 1.37 -18.14
N GLY A 33 13.93 1.16 -19.45
CA GLY A 33 13.58 -0.09 -20.11
C GLY A 33 12.08 -0.25 -20.33
N GLU A 34 11.64 -1.46 -20.62
CA GLU A 34 10.24 -1.81 -20.89
C GLU A 34 9.77 -2.92 -19.95
N PRO A 35 8.46 -2.92 -19.56
CA PRO A 35 7.92 -3.93 -18.67
C PRO A 35 7.73 -5.28 -19.38
N PHE A 36 7.91 -6.37 -18.64
CA PHE A 36 7.48 -7.69 -19.08
C PHE A 36 5.96 -7.88 -18.87
N PHE A 37 5.36 -8.79 -19.64
CA PHE A 37 3.93 -9.11 -19.53
C PHE A 37 3.73 -10.45 -18.85
N VAL A 38 2.98 -10.45 -17.75
CA VAL A 38 2.71 -11.63 -16.95
C VAL A 38 1.64 -12.50 -17.61
N GLU A 39 1.92 -13.80 -17.76
CA GLU A 39 0.97 -14.82 -18.21
C GLU A 39 0.27 -15.50 -17.03
N ARG A 40 1.04 -15.85 -15.98
CA ARG A 40 0.52 -16.51 -14.78
C ARG A 40 1.38 -16.22 -13.55
N ALA A 41 0.82 -16.50 -12.38
CA ALA A 41 1.52 -16.37 -11.12
C ALA A 41 1.17 -17.53 -10.20
N ASP A 42 2.13 -17.99 -9.38
CA ASP A 42 1.93 -19.05 -8.41
C ASP A 42 2.94 -18.95 -7.25
N GLY A 43 2.47 -19.09 -6.01
CA GLY A 43 3.31 -18.96 -4.83
C GLY A 43 4.07 -17.63 -4.78
N ALA A 44 5.38 -17.68 -4.72
CA ALA A 44 6.26 -16.51 -4.72
C ALA A 44 6.67 -16.03 -6.13
N TYR A 45 6.08 -16.60 -7.20
CA TYR A 45 6.62 -16.42 -8.55
C TYR A 45 5.61 -15.82 -9.53
N LEU A 46 6.13 -14.94 -10.39
CA LEU A 46 5.51 -14.52 -11.66
C LEU A 46 6.15 -15.28 -12.82
N TYR A 47 5.37 -15.51 -13.85
CA TYR A 47 5.83 -16.09 -15.13
C TYR A 47 5.34 -15.19 -16.24
N ASP A 48 6.26 -14.74 -17.09
CA ASP A 48 5.92 -13.88 -18.22
C ASP A 48 5.54 -14.68 -19.48
N VAL A 49 5.05 -13.96 -20.48
CA VAL A 49 4.68 -14.53 -21.78
C VAL A 49 5.86 -15.05 -22.59
N ASP A 50 7.08 -14.69 -22.22
CA ASP A 50 8.33 -15.12 -22.84
C ASP A 50 8.89 -16.40 -22.18
N GLY A 51 8.25 -16.89 -21.09
CA GLY A 51 8.62 -18.10 -20.37
C GLY A 51 9.65 -17.85 -19.24
N ASN A 52 9.98 -16.61 -18.94
CA ASN A 52 10.84 -16.29 -17.78
C ASN A 52 10.06 -16.41 -16.47
N ARG A 53 10.78 -16.70 -15.38
CA ARG A 53 10.25 -16.80 -14.02
C ARG A 53 10.94 -15.79 -13.11
N TYR A 54 10.16 -15.09 -12.27
CA TYR A 54 10.65 -14.09 -11.35
C TYR A 54 10.15 -14.36 -9.94
N ILE A 55 11.02 -14.28 -8.93
CA ILE A 55 10.62 -14.16 -7.52
C ILE A 55 10.02 -12.75 -7.36
N ASP A 56 8.80 -12.66 -6.86
CA ASP A 56 8.02 -11.42 -6.84
C ASP A 56 7.93 -10.78 -5.46
N TYR A 57 8.60 -9.66 -5.27
CA TYR A 57 8.51 -8.82 -4.08
C TYR A 57 7.54 -7.62 -4.22
N VAL A 58 6.82 -7.54 -5.33
CA VAL A 58 5.74 -6.56 -5.53
C VAL A 58 4.41 -7.08 -4.97
N GLY A 59 4.17 -8.39 -5.09
CA GLY A 59 3.00 -9.06 -4.55
C GLY A 59 1.69 -8.40 -4.98
N SER A 60 1.57 -8.02 -6.26
CA SER A 60 0.44 -7.25 -6.81
C SER A 60 0.21 -5.90 -6.10
N TRP A 61 1.28 -5.25 -5.63
CA TRP A 61 1.29 -4.02 -4.82
C TRP A 61 0.72 -4.21 -3.41
N GLY A 62 0.89 -5.41 -2.86
CA GLY A 62 0.61 -5.72 -1.47
C GLY A 62 -0.50 -6.72 -1.16
N PRO A 63 -1.52 -7.01 -1.99
CA PRO A 63 -2.59 -7.95 -1.62
C PRO A 63 -2.11 -9.40 -1.42
N MET A 64 -1.03 -9.85 -2.07
CA MET A 64 -0.63 -11.26 -2.12
C MET A 64 0.18 -11.72 -0.88
N ILE A 65 -0.32 -11.48 0.33
CA ILE A 65 0.40 -11.81 1.57
C ILE A 65 0.58 -13.34 1.80
N VAL A 66 -0.26 -14.17 1.18
CA VAL A 66 -0.13 -15.63 1.21
C VAL A 66 0.51 -16.20 -0.06
N GLY A 67 1.04 -15.33 -0.94
CA GLY A 67 1.52 -15.68 -2.27
C GLY A 67 0.41 -15.67 -3.32
N HIS A 68 0.83 -15.86 -4.57
CA HIS A 68 -0.09 -15.89 -5.71
C HIS A 68 -0.87 -17.19 -5.76
N ASN A 69 -2.10 -17.11 -6.29
CA ASN A 69 -2.93 -18.26 -6.66
C ASN A 69 -3.11 -19.29 -5.52
N HIS A 70 -3.18 -18.84 -4.27
CA HIS A 70 -3.32 -19.73 -3.12
C HIS A 70 -4.55 -20.63 -3.26
N PRO A 71 -4.42 -21.97 -3.09
CA PRO A 71 -5.50 -22.93 -3.38
C PRO A 71 -6.82 -22.63 -2.67
N ALA A 72 -6.78 -22.25 -1.39
CA ALA A 72 -7.98 -21.94 -0.61
C ALA A 72 -8.72 -20.70 -1.14
N VAL A 73 -7.98 -19.61 -1.47
CA VAL A 73 -8.58 -18.40 -2.04
C VAL A 73 -9.19 -18.70 -3.42
N ARG A 74 -8.45 -19.41 -4.27
CA ARG A 74 -8.93 -19.82 -5.59
C ARG A 74 -10.19 -20.68 -5.50
N GLN A 75 -10.27 -21.62 -4.55
CA GLN A 75 -11.42 -22.47 -4.35
C GLN A 75 -12.64 -21.68 -3.86
N ALA A 76 -12.46 -20.74 -2.93
CA ALA A 76 -13.51 -19.85 -2.47
C ALA A 76 -14.11 -19.02 -3.61
N VAL A 77 -13.23 -18.44 -4.46
CA VAL A 77 -13.64 -17.69 -5.65
C VAL A 77 -14.43 -18.58 -6.62
N LYS A 78 -13.96 -19.79 -6.95
CA LYS A 78 -14.69 -20.73 -7.83
C LYS A 78 -16.08 -21.05 -7.31
N LYS A 79 -16.19 -21.34 -6.01
CA LYS A 79 -17.49 -21.62 -5.38
C LYS A 79 -18.42 -20.40 -5.40
N ALA A 80 -17.89 -19.18 -5.24
CA ALA A 80 -18.70 -17.98 -5.32
C ALA A 80 -19.22 -17.71 -6.73
N ILE A 81 -18.41 -17.95 -7.76
CA ILE A 81 -18.77 -17.78 -9.17
C ILE A 81 -19.94 -18.70 -9.56
N ASP A 82 -20.01 -19.92 -9.02
CA ASP A 82 -21.11 -20.88 -9.29
C ASP A 82 -22.48 -20.32 -8.85
N ASN A 83 -22.50 -19.37 -7.89
CA ASN A 83 -23.72 -18.72 -7.40
C ASN A 83 -24.03 -17.39 -8.11
N GLY A 84 -23.16 -16.92 -8.99
CA GLY A 84 -23.29 -15.65 -9.73
C GLY A 84 -22.22 -14.62 -9.40
N LEU A 85 -21.97 -13.71 -10.34
CA LEU A 85 -20.88 -12.75 -10.27
C LEU A 85 -21.24 -11.47 -9.51
N SER A 86 -22.51 -11.08 -9.49
CA SER A 86 -23.00 -9.86 -8.85
C SER A 86 -24.52 -9.90 -8.72
N PHE A 87 -25.06 -9.36 -7.63
CA PHE A 87 -26.50 -9.49 -7.35
C PHE A 87 -27.27 -8.16 -7.40
N GLY A 88 -26.61 -7.02 -7.19
CA GLY A 88 -27.30 -5.73 -7.02
C GLY A 88 -28.19 -5.67 -5.77
N ALA A 89 -27.98 -6.61 -4.83
CA ALA A 89 -28.69 -6.78 -3.57
C ALA A 89 -27.71 -7.25 -2.49
N PRO A 90 -27.98 -7.02 -1.20
CA PRO A 90 -27.13 -7.50 -0.11
C PRO A 90 -26.97 -9.02 -0.11
N CYS A 91 -25.80 -9.52 0.29
CA CYS A 91 -25.54 -10.93 0.47
C CYS A 91 -24.88 -11.24 1.84
N ALA A 92 -25.04 -12.49 2.30
CA ALA A 92 -24.51 -12.90 3.63
C ALA A 92 -22.99 -12.72 3.75
N ALA A 93 -22.23 -12.85 2.67
CA ALA A 93 -20.79 -12.68 2.67
C ALA A 93 -20.35 -11.25 3.05
N GLU A 94 -21.16 -10.23 2.75
CA GLU A 94 -20.91 -8.85 3.17
C GLU A 94 -20.99 -8.71 4.70
N VAL A 95 -21.99 -9.35 5.32
CA VAL A 95 -22.16 -9.35 6.77
C VAL A 95 -20.97 -10.06 7.43
N THR A 96 -20.61 -11.24 6.94
CA THR A 96 -19.46 -12.00 7.46
C THR A 96 -18.14 -11.22 7.32
N MET A 97 -17.96 -10.49 6.20
CA MET A 97 -16.78 -9.62 6.02
C MET A 97 -16.77 -8.47 7.04
N ALA A 98 -17.91 -7.82 7.26
CA ALA A 98 -18.03 -6.75 8.24
C ALA A 98 -17.75 -7.26 9.68
N GLU A 99 -18.32 -8.40 10.07
CA GLU A 99 -18.06 -9.07 11.35
C GLU A 99 -16.58 -9.41 11.51
N THR A 100 -15.95 -9.92 10.45
CA THR A 100 -14.53 -10.28 10.46
C THR A 100 -13.66 -9.05 10.67
N ILE A 101 -13.89 -7.97 9.92
CA ILE A 101 -13.10 -6.73 10.05
C ILE A 101 -13.29 -6.12 11.44
N THR A 102 -14.54 -5.97 11.92
CA THR A 102 -14.82 -5.35 13.24
C THR A 102 -14.27 -6.16 14.40
N ARG A 103 -14.21 -7.48 14.27
CA ARG A 103 -13.60 -8.37 15.28
C ARG A 103 -12.07 -8.27 15.29
N LEU A 104 -11.43 -8.16 14.12
CA LEU A 104 -9.96 -8.13 14.00
C LEU A 104 -9.39 -6.73 14.25
N VAL A 105 -10.18 -5.68 14.00
CA VAL A 105 -9.80 -4.27 14.14
C VAL A 105 -10.83 -3.55 15.01
N PRO A 106 -10.69 -3.59 16.36
CA PRO A 106 -11.73 -3.10 17.28
C PRO A 106 -12.03 -1.61 17.20
N SER A 107 -11.14 -0.77 16.65
CA SER A 107 -11.43 0.65 16.38
C SER A 107 -12.52 0.84 15.32
N CYS A 108 -12.75 -0.18 14.48
CA CYS A 108 -13.80 -0.21 13.48
C CYS A 108 -15.06 -0.88 14.04
N GLU A 109 -15.89 -0.14 14.75
CA GLU A 109 -17.17 -0.65 15.30
C GLU A 109 -18.23 -0.85 14.19
N MET A 110 -18.04 -0.21 13.04
CA MET A 110 -18.87 -0.32 11.84
C MET A 110 -18.00 -0.09 10.60
N VAL A 111 -18.31 -0.78 9.49
CA VAL A 111 -17.53 -0.74 8.25
C VAL A 111 -18.45 -0.64 7.02
N ARG A 112 -17.99 0.05 5.98
CA ARG A 112 -18.61 0.13 4.66
C ARG A 112 -17.63 -0.38 3.60
N MET A 113 -18.09 -1.35 2.79
CA MET A 113 -17.32 -1.85 1.65
C MET A 113 -17.39 -0.90 0.46
N VAL A 114 -16.29 -0.80 -0.27
CA VAL A 114 -16.14 -0.08 -1.54
C VAL A 114 -15.25 -0.92 -2.48
N ASN A 115 -14.88 -0.40 -3.67
CA ASN A 115 -14.19 -1.21 -4.68
C ASN A 115 -12.67 -0.94 -4.77
N SER A 116 -12.17 0.08 -4.09
CA SER A 116 -10.74 0.45 -4.11
C SER A 116 -10.32 1.23 -2.87
N GLY A 117 -9.02 1.29 -2.62
CA GLY A 117 -8.45 2.16 -1.59
C GLY A 117 -8.77 3.65 -1.85
N THR A 118 -8.79 4.08 -3.11
CA THR A 118 -9.18 5.45 -3.49
C THR A 118 -10.60 5.78 -3.04
N GLU A 119 -11.56 4.88 -3.28
CA GLU A 119 -12.94 5.08 -2.81
C GLU A 119 -13.03 5.10 -1.29
N ALA A 120 -12.24 4.26 -0.61
CA ALA A 120 -12.21 4.20 0.84
C ALA A 120 -11.71 5.53 1.44
N THR A 121 -10.57 6.03 0.98
CA THR A 121 -9.97 7.27 1.48
C THR A 121 -10.78 8.51 1.13
N LEU A 122 -11.31 8.57 -0.12
CA LEU A 122 -12.23 9.63 -0.56
C LEU A 122 -13.48 9.69 0.33
N SER A 123 -14.03 8.53 0.68
CA SER A 123 -15.23 8.43 1.53
C SER A 123 -14.92 8.79 2.98
N ALA A 124 -13.76 8.39 3.49
CA ALA A 124 -13.33 8.71 4.86
C ALA A 124 -13.14 10.22 5.06
N ILE A 125 -12.51 10.94 4.12
CA ILE A 125 -12.38 12.41 4.25
C ILE A 125 -13.72 13.14 4.03
N ARG A 126 -14.60 12.62 3.17
CA ARG A 126 -15.95 13.17 3.05
C ARG A 126 -16.72 13.02 4.37
N LEU A 127 -16.60 11.86 5.00
CA LEU A 127 -17.19 11.61 6.32
C LEU A 127 -16.59 12.56 7.37
N ALA A 128 -15.26 12.71 7.40
CA ALA A 128 -14.61 13.63 8.33
C ALA A 128 -15.10 15.07 8.17
N ARG A 129 -15.18 15.56 6.95
CA ARG A 129 -15.73 16.90 6.65
C ARG A 129 -17.19 17.03 7.08
N GLY A 130 -18.02 16.05 6.75
CA GLY A 130 -19.45 16.09 7.10
C GLY A 130 -19.71 16.00 8.60
N ALA A 131 -18.95 15.16 9.31
CA ALA A 131 -19.09 14.96 10.75
C ALA A 131 -18.60 16.14 11.58
N THR A 132 -17.56 16.84 11.13
CA THR A 132 -16.98 18.00 11.84
C THR A 132 -17.53 19.35 11.38
N GLY A 133 -18.15 19.42 10.20
CA GLY A 133 -18.55 20.67 9.55
C GLY A 133 -17.36 21.50 9.04
N ARG A 134 -16.16 20.94 9.01
CA ARG A 134 -14.92 21.60 8.61
C ARG A 134 -14.49 21.15 7.22
N ASN A 135 -13.63 21.93 6.54
CA ASN A 135 -13.28 21.66 5.14
C ASN A 135 -11.84 21.17 4.93
N ARG A 136 -10.90 21.59 5.78
CA ARG A 136 -9.48 21.27 5.60
C ARG A 136 -9.13 19.88 6.05
N ILE A 137 -8.24 19.23 5.31
CA ILE A 137 -7.61 17.96 5.71
C ILE A 137 -6.11 18.13 5.75
N VAL A 138 -5.46 17.32 6.60
CA VAL A 138 -4.00 17.22 6.65
C VAL A 138 -3.58 15.88 6.09
N LYS A 139 -2.53 15.87 5.25
CA LYS A 139 -1.82 14.68 4.80
C LYS A 139 -0.31 14.89 4.89
N PHE A 140 0.48 13.86 4.57
CA PHE A 140 1.94 13.93 4.64
C PHE A 140 2.60 13.84 3.27
N GLU A 141 3.75 14.52 3.11
CA GLU A 141 4.60 14.42 1.93
C GLU A 141 5.02 12.98 1.71
N GLY A 142 5.00 12.52 0.46
CA GLY A 142 5.34 11.15 0.12
C GLY A 142 4.23 10.12 0.36
N CYS A 143 3.20 10.42 1.18
CA CYS A 143 2.05 9.54 1.35
C CYS A 143 1.10 9.58 0.15
N TYR A 144 0.56 8.41 -0.20
CA TYR A 144 -0.42 8.26 -1.28
C TYR A 144 -1.72 7.67 -0.73
N HIS A 145 -2.81 8.38 -0.95
CA HIS A 145 -4.14 8.00 -0.45
C HIS A 145 -5.16 7.81 -1.60
N GLY A 146 -4.69 7.29 -2.74
CA GLY A 146 -5.50 7.17 -3.95
C GLY A 146 -5.46 8.45 -4.81
N HIS A 147 -6.22 8.43 -5.92
CA HIS A 147 -6.19 9.48 -6.93
C HIS A 147 -7.40 10.42 -6.89
N GLY A 148 -8.05 10.56 -5.74
CA GLY A 148 -9.04 11.60 -5.52
C GLY A 148 -8.39 12.99 -5.47
N ASP A 149 -9.04 14.00 -6.02
CA ASP A 149 -8.48 15.35 -6.21
C ASP A 149 -7.90 15.97 -4.93
N SER A 150 -8.52 15.70 -3.77
CA SER A 150 -8.02 16.18 -2.47
C SER A 150 -6.66 15.58 -2.07
N PHE A 151 -6.21 14.50 -2.71
CA PHE A 151 -4.97 13.81 -2.35
C PHE A 151 -3.80 14.02 -3.33
N LEU A 152 -4.08 14.57 -4.51
CA LEU A 152 -3.06 14.78 -5.54
C LEU A 152 -2.24 16.05 -5.33
N VAL A 153 -1.96 16.38 -4.06
CA VAL A 153 -1.10 17.47 -3.62
C VAL A 153 0.10 16.86 -2.92
N LYS A 154 1.32 17.12 -3.41
CA LYS A 154 2.60 16.56 -2.90
C LYS A 154 2.48 15.05 -2.58
N ALA A 155 1.88 14.27 -3.48
CA ALA A 155 1.64 12.84 -3.30
C ALA A 155 2.93 12.01 -3.49
N GLY A 156 2.90 10.73 -3.05
CA GLY A 156 4.04 9.81 -3.05
C GLY A 156 4.49 9.30 -4.43
N SER A 157 4.96 8.05 -4.49
CA SER A 157 5.70 7.43 -5.60
C SER A 157 5.14 7.64 -7.01
N GLY A 158 3.83 7.54 -7.19
CA GLY A 158 3.19 7.74 -8.49
C GLY A 158 3.38 9.14 -9.05
N MET A 159 3.31 10.17 -8.21
CA MET A 159 3.53 11.57 -8.59
C MET A 159 5.00 11.89 -8.76
N LEU A 160 5.89 11.29 -7.94
CA LEU A 160 7.34 11.39 -8.10
C LEU A 160 7.81 10.82 -9.43
N THR A 161 7.24 9.70 -9.83
CA THR A 161 7.53 9.07 -11.13
C THR A 161 7.21 10.00 -12.30
N LEU A 162 6.21 10.87 -12.17
CA LEU A 162 5.83 11.85 -13.18
C LEU A 162 6.54 13.21 -13.02
N GLY A 163 7.23 13.44 -11.89
CA GLY A 163 7.92 14.71 -11.61
C GLY A 163 6.99 15.91 -11.40
N VAL A 164 5.70 15.67 -11.07
CA VAL A 164 4.69 16.72 -10.93
C VAL A 164 4.18 16.76 -9.48
N PRO A 165 4.37 17.86 -8.73
CA PRO A 165 3.96 17.96 -7.33
C PRO A 165 2.45 18.03 -7.10
N THR A 166 1.67 18.47 -8.11
CA THR A 166 0.21 18.50 -8.14
C THR A 166 -0.26 18.11 -9.53
N SER A 167 -1.24 17.21 -9.64
CA SER A 167 -1.73 16.77 -10.94
C SER A 167 -2.42 17.92 -11.67
N PRO A 168 -2.12 18.15 -12.96
CA PRO A 168 -2.97 18.99 -13.81
C PRO A 168 -4.42 18.48 -13.79
N GLY A 169 -5.38 19.39 -13.78
CA GLY A 169 -6.81 19.07 -13.71
C GLY A 169 -7.40 19.09 -12.29
N VAL A 170 -6.58 19.15 -11.25
CA VAL A 170 -7.07 19.40 -9.88
C VAL A 170 -7.35 20.89 -9.71
N PRO A 171 -8.60 21.27 -9.37
CA PRO A 171 -8.94 22.68 -9.16
C PRO A 171 -8.18 23.28 -7.96
N ALA A 172 -7.70 24.51 -8.09
CA ALA A 172 -6.97 25.22 -7.03
C ALA A 172 -7.76 25.25 -5.71
N GLY A 173 -9.05 25.53 -5.75
CA GLY A 173 -9.89 25.57 -4.56
C GLY A 173 -10.01 24.23 -3.80
N LEU A 174 -9.74 23.10 -4.46
CA LEU A 174 -9.66 21.80 -3.76
C LEU A 174 -8.26 21.56 -3.19
N SER A 175 -7.22 21.92 -3.93
CA SER A 175 -5.84 21.75 -3.46
C SER A 175 -5.52 22.62 -2.24
N GLU A 176 -6.11 23.81 -2.14
CA GLU A 176 -6.00 24.74 -0.99
C GLU A 176 -6.62 24.20 0.30
N LEU A 177 -7.53 23.24 0.20
CA LEU A 177 -8.16 22.58 1.35
C LEU A 177 -7.32 21.39 1.88
N THR A 178 -6.20 21.07 1.23
CA THR A 178 -5.30 19.99 1.66
C THR A 178 -3.99 20.56 2.17
N LEU A 179 -3.80 20.50 3.46
CA LEU A 179 -2.58 20.91 4.13
C LEU A 179 -1.59 19.73 4.13
N THR A 180 -0.32 20.00 3.84
CA THR A 180 0.70 18.95 3.73
C THR A 180 1.80 19.19 4.74
N LEU A 181 2.15 18.16 5.51
CA LEU A 181 3.22 18.16 6.52
C LEU A 181 4.35 17.21 6.11
N PRO A 182 5.59 17.49 6.51
CA PRO A 182 6.66 16.49 6.50
C PRO A 182 6.31 15.33 7.44
N TYR A 183 6.59 14.09 7.01
CA TYR A 183 6.40 12.92 7.87
C TYR A 183 7.50 12.86 8.94
N ASN A 184 7.16 12.44 10.17
CA ASN A 184 8.05 12.39 11.32
C ASN A 184 8.51 13.76 11.87
N ASP A 185 7.84 14.83 11.51
CA ASP A 185 8.12 16.18 12.02
C ASP A 185 7.08 16.60 13.07
N PHE A 186 7.47 16.49 14.35
CA PHE A 186 6.63 16.83 15.51
C PHE A 186 6.35 18.34 15.60
N GLU A 187 7.36 19.16 15.31
CA GLU A 187 7.26 20.61 15.44
C GLU A 187 6.33 21.18 14.36
N ALA A 188 6.50 20.74 13.12
CA ALA A 188 5.63 21.17 12.03
C ALA A 188 4.17 20.77 12.28
N ALA A 189 3.92 19.56 12.80
CA ALA A 189 2.56 19.10 13.13
C ALA A 189 1.96 19.96 14.26
N THR A 190 2.72 20.22 15.33
CA THR A 190 2.28 21.07 16.44
C THR A 190 1.95 22.48 15.96
N ALA A 191 2.87 23.12 15.25
CA ALA A 191 2.69 24.49 14.74
C ALA A 191 1.47 24.62 13.82
N LEU A 192 1.22 23.63 12.94
CA LEU A 192 0.06 23.63 12.08
C LEU A 192 -1.25 23.58 12.88
N PHE A 193 -1.33 22.68 13.87
CA PHE A 193 -2.52 22.53 14.69
C PHE A 193 -2.76 23.72 15.61
N GLU A 194 -1.72 24.36 16.14
CA GLU A 194 -1.83 25.60 16.93
C GLU A 194 -2.36 26.77 16.09
N GLN A 195 -2.01 26.84 14.81
CA GLN A 195 -2.44 27.92 13.91
C GLN A 195 -3.80 27.70 13.27
N GLN A 196 -4.16 26.46 12.93
CA GLN A 196 -5.29 26.13 12.07
C GLN A 196 -6.12 24.94 12.54
N GLY A 197 -5.84 24.38 13.73
CA GLY A 197 -6.45 23.14 14.21
C GLY A 197 -7.98 23.15 14.22
N ASP A 198 -8.60 24.30 14.48
CA ASP A 198 -10.05 24.46 14.50
C ASP A 198 -10.73 24.40 13.12
N ASP A 199 -9.96 24.55 12.04
CA ASP A 199 -10.44 24.43 10.64
C ASP A 199 -10.22 23.02 10.07
N ILE A 200 -9.45 22.16 10.76
CA ILE A 200 -9.08 20.84 10.28
C ILE A 200 -10.19 19.83 10.57
N ALA A 201 -10.78 19.26 9.51
CA ALA A 201 -11.76 18.17 9.59
C ALA A 201 -11.13 16.85 10.03
N GLY A 202 -9.95 16.56 9.48
CA GLY A 202 -9.23 15.35 9.79
C GLY A 202 -7.80 15.35 9.26
N LEU A 203 -7.00 14.47 9.86
CA LEU A 203 -5.64 14.16 9.46
C LEU A 203 -5.61 12.72 8.97
N ILE A 204 -5.18 12.51 7.72
CA ILE A 204 -4.99 11.17 7.16
C ILE A 204 -3.50 10.85 7.05
N ILE A 205 -3.12 9.64 7.46
CA ILE A 205 -1.74 9.19 7.49
C ILE A 205 -1.63 7.72 7.11
N GLU A 206 -0.62 7.35 6.31
CA GLU A 206 -0.10 5.99 6.28
C GLU A 206 0.70 5.77 7.58
N PRO A 207 0.26 4.91 8.52
CA PRO A 207 0.97 4.75 9.79
C PRO A 207 2.38 4.17 9.63
N VAL A 208 2.65 3.47 8.52
CA VAL A 208 3.97 3.22 7.95
C VAL A 208 3.89 3.68 6.50
N VAL A 209 4.71 4.63 6.11
CA VAL A 209 4.71 5.11 4.73
C VAL A 209 5.19 3.99 3.81
N GLY A 210 4.40 3.64 2.80
CA GLY A 210 4.71 2.60 1.82
C GLY A 210 4.86 3.14 0.40
N ASN A 211 4.49 4.41 0.18
CA ASN A 211 4.52 5.09 -1.11
C ASN A 211 5.68 6.11 -1.25
N ALA A 212 6.60 6.11 -0.29
CA ALA A 212 7.91 6.74 -0.38
C ALA A 212 8.98 5.74 0.10
N ASN A 213 8.90 4.51 -0.39
CA ASN A 213 9.55 3.32 0.14
C ASN A 213 8.96 2.94 1.52
N CYS A 214 9.64 2.20 2.39
CA CYS A 214 9.10 1.82 3.69
C CYS A 214 9.70 2.74 4.78
N ILE A 215 8.93 3.75 5.24
CA ILE A 215 9.37 4.66 6.29
C ILE A 215 8.51 4.47 7.54
N PRO A 216 9.05 3.86 8.62
CA PRO A 216 8.35 3.74 9.89
C PRO A 216 8.15 5.10 10.58
N PRO A 217 7.12 5.25 11.41
CA PRO A 217 7.02 6.41 12.28
C PRO A 217 8.13 6.41 13.34
N ARG A 218 8.63 7.59 13.69
CA ARG A 218 9.47 7.76 14.88
C ARG A 218 8.66 7.41 16.14
N GLU A 219 9.39 6.97 17.16
CA GLU A 219 8.77 6.68 18.46
C GLU A 219 7.95 7.89 18.95
N GLY A 220 6.72 7.62 19.38
CA GLY A 220 5.80 8.65 19.87
C GLY A 220 5.10 9.49 18.79
N TYR A 221 5.50 9.41 17.50
CA TYR A 221 4.95 10.30 16.47
C TYR A 221 3.45 10.09 16.24
N LEU A 222 2.99 8.85 16.10
CA LEU A 222 1.56 8.56 15.92
C LEU A 222 0.73 8.94 17.15
N GLN A 223 1.28 8.76 18.35
CA GLN A 223 0.65 9.19 19.59
C GLN A 223 0.51 10.72 19.64
N HIS A 224 1.55 11.45 19.26
CA HIS A 224 1.52 12.90 19.17
C HIS A 224 0.43 13.40 18.22
N LEU A 225 0.30 12.79 17.03
CA LEU A 225 -0.78 13.15 16.08
C LEU A 225 -2.16 12.82 16.64
N ARG A 226 -2.33 11.71 17.37
CA ARG A 226 -3.58 11.36 18.06
C ARG A 226 -3.96 12.45 19.07
N GLU A 227 -3.01 12.90 19.87
CA GLU A 227 -3.23 13.95 20.88
C GLU A 227 -3.61 15.28 20.26
N LEU A 228 -2.91 15.71 19.19
CA LEU A 228 -3.25 16.92 18.45
C LEU A 228 -4.67 16.85 17.87
N CYS A 229 -5.02 15.74 17.20
CA CYS A 229 -6.38 15.54 16.68
C CYS A 229 -7.44 15.61 17.80
N THR A 230 -7.19 14.97 18.93
CA THR A 230 -8.11 14.96 20.08
C THR A 230 -8.29 16.36 20.65
N LYS A 231 -7.19 17.10 20.86
CA LYS A 231 -7.20 18.47 21.42
C LYS A 231 -8.01 19.43 20.56
N HIS A 232 -7.93 19.32 19.24
CA HIS A 232 -8.56 20.24 18.29
C HIS A 232 -9.88 19.71 17.69
N GLY A 233 -10.33 18.50 18.09
CA GLY A 233 -11.55 17.90 17.57
C GLY A 233 -11.50 17.52 16.09
N ALA A 234 -10.30 17.34 15.53
CA ALA A 234 -10.08 16.79 14.22
C ALA A 234 -10.12 15.25 14.27
N LEU A 235 -10.53 14.59 13.18
CA LEU A 235 -10.54 13.13 13.13
C LEU A 235 -9.20 12.58 12.66
N LEU A 236 -8.62 11.62 13.40
CA LEU A 236 -7.46 10.87 12.97
C LEU A 236 -7.91 9.71 12.07
N ILE A 237 -7.40 9.67 10.84
CA ILE A 237 -7.70 8.65 9.84
C ILE A 237 -6.43 7.87 9.56
N PHE A 238 -6.39 6.58 9.89
CA PHE A 238 -5.32 5.70 9.48
C PHE A 238 -5.62 5.12 8.10
N ASP A 239 -4.78 5.44 7.14
CA ASP A 239 -4.78 4.74 5.85
C ASP A 239 -4.03 3.42 5.99
N GLU A 240 -4.79 2.38 6.27
CA GLU A 240 -4.32 1.00 6.40
C GLU A 240 -4.58 0.19 5.11
N VAL A 241 -4.73 0.84 3.97
CA VAL A 241 -4.86 0.14 2.68
C VAL A 241 -3.64 -0.75 2.41
N MET A 242 -2.45 -0.35 2.86
CA MET A 242 -1.23 -1.14 2.72
C MET A 242 -0.87 -1.91 4.00
N THR A 243 -0.94 -1.27 5.15
CA THR A 243 -0.50 -1.82 6.44
C THR A 243 -1.53 -2.73 7.11
N GLY A 244 -2.81 -2.53 6.82
CA GLY A 244 -3.90 -3.32 7.38
C GLY A 244 -3.74 -4.81 7.09
N PHE A 245 -3.81 -5.63 8.14
CA PHE A 245 -3.62 -7.08 8.06
C PHE A 245 -2.25 -7.54 7.55
N ARG A 246 -1.33 -6.61 7.25
CA ARG A 246 0.02 -6.90 6.76
C ARG A 246 1.07 -6.82 7.85
N VAL A 247 1.12 -5.70 8.57
CA VAL A 247 2.17 -5.50 9.59
C VAL A 247 1.87 -6.24 10.89
N ALA A 248 0.60 -6.45 11.17
CA ALA A 248 0.04 -7.29 12.21
C ALA A 248 -1.38 -7.69 11.83
N LEU A 249 -2.00 -8.64 12.52
CA LEU A 249 -3.37 -9.08 12.27
C LEU A 249 -4.39 -7.95 12.44
N GLY A 250 -4.21 -7.07 13.43
CA GLY A 250 -5.02 -5.86 13.65
C GLY A 250 -4.46 -4.61 12.97
N GLY A 251 -3.56 -4.76 12.00
CA GLY A 251 -2.95 -3.65 11.26
C GLY A 251 -1.90 -2.87 12.05
N ALA A 252 -1.49 -1.72 11.52
CA ALA A 252 -0.53 -0.84 12.18
C ALA A 252 -1.07 -0.23 13.46
N GLN A 253 -2.36 0.01 13.57
CA GLN A 253 -2.99 0.50 14.80
C GLN A 253 -2.78 -0.46 15.98
N ALA A 254 -2.88 -1.77 15.76
CA ALA A 254 -2.57 -2.77 16.79
C ALA A 254 -1.06 -2.86 17.06
N HIS A 255 -0.23 -2.74 16.02
CA HIS A 255 1.23 -2.80 16.14
C HIS A 255 1.80 -1.64 16.98
N TYR A 256 1.26 -0.42 16.80
CA TYR A 256 1.72 0.78 17.50
C TYR A 256 0.86 1.17 18.72
N GLY A 257 -0.24 0.48 18.97
CA GLY A 257 -1.14 0.76 20.11
C GLY A 257 -1.91 2.09 19.97
N ILE A 258 -2.21 2.53 18.76
CA ILE A 258 -2.91 3.79 18.48
C ILE A 258 -4.32 3.50 17.97
N THR A 259 -5.31 4.18 18.50
CA THR A 259 -6.71 4.06 18.06
C THR A 259 -7.10 5.26 17.21
N PRO A 260 -7.24 5.12 15.88
CA PRO A 260 -7.77 6.17 15.02
C PRO A 260 -9.30 6.32 15.17
N ASP A 261 -9.85 7.43 14.68
CA ASP A 261 -11.31 7.63 14.59
C ASP A 261 -11.91 6.92 13.38
N LEU A 262 -11.16 6.87 12.27
CA LEU A 262 -11.50 6.19 11.03
C LEU A 262 -10.30 5.41 10.52
N THR A 263 -10.56 4.31 9.83
CA THR A 263 -9.55 3.48 9.16
C THR A 263 -10.00 3.16 7.74
N THR A 264 -9.08 3.19 6.79
CA THR A 264 -9.31 2.74 5.42
C THR A 264 -8.55 1.46 5.13
N PHE A 265 -9.16 0.54 4.39
CA PHE A 265 -8.62 -0.77 4.03
C PHE A 265 -8.70 -1.00 2.53
N GLY A 266 -7.89 -1.92 2.04
CA GLY A 266 -7.89 -2.42 0.67
C GLY A 266 -6.95 -3.61 0.54
N LYS A 267 -6.44 -3.84 -0.67
CA LYS A 267 -5.40 -4.83 -0.93
C LYS A 267 -5.70 -6.21 -0.33
N ILE A 268 -5.17 -6.55 0.84
CA ILE A 268 -5.30 -7.86 1.49
C ILE A 268 -6.76 -8.27 1.69
N ILE A 269 -7.64 -7.34 2.10
CA ILE A 269 -9.06 -7.65 2.31
C ILE A 269 -9.81 -8.07 1.04
N GLY A 270 -9.18 -7.91 -0.13
CA GLY A 270 -9.71 -8.34 -1.41
C GLY A 270 -9.23 -9.71 -1.86
N GLY A 271 -8.19 -10.28 -1.23
CA GLY A 271 -7.63 -11.57 -1.64
C GLY A 271 -7.16 -11.60 -3.10
N GLY A 272 -6.84 -10.44 -3.68
CA GLY A 272 -6.50 -10.25 -5.10
C GLY A 272 -7.62 -9.68 -5.97
N MET A 273 -8.84 -9.57 -5.45
CA MET A 273 -9.97 -8.95 -6.13
C MET A 273 -10.04 -7.44 -5.82
N PRO A 274 -10.63 -6.62 -6.73
CA PRO A 274 -10.85 -5.20 -6.49
C PRO A 274 -11.78 -4.98 -5.29
N VAL A 275 -11.24 -4.42 -4.22
CA VAL A 275 -11.99 -4.12 -3.00
C VAL A 275 -11.31 -3.02 -2.20
N GLY A 276 -12.10 -2.25 -1.48
CA GLY A 276 -11.70 -1.39 -0.39
C GLY A 276 -12.78 -1.38 0.69
N ALA A 277 -12.46 -0.79 1.82
CA ALA A 277 -13.41 -0.54 2.89
C ALA A 277 -12.96 0.67 3.72
N TYR A 278 -13.90 1.30 4.41
CA TYR A 278 -13.60 2.27 5.44
C TYR A 278 -14.52 2.03 6.64
N GLY A 279 -14.02 2.25 7.82
CA GLY A 279 -14.74 2.01 9.05
C GLY A 279 -14.21 2.85 10.19
N GLY A 280 -14.87 2.78 11.34
CA GLY A 280 -14.48 3.51 12.53
C GLY A 280 -15.57 3.51 13.58
N ARG A 281 -15.56 4.53 14.44
CA ARG A 281 -16.55 4.70 15.51
C ARG A 281 -17.96 4.72 14.94
N ARG A 282 -18.87 4.06 15.63
CA ARG A 282 -20.27 3.86 15.21
C ARG A 282 -21.00 5.18 14.95
N GLU A 283 -20.86 6.16 15.83
CA GLU A 283 -21.51 7.45 15.71
C GLU A 283 -21.05 8.25 14.47
N LEU A 284 -19.81 8.01 13.98
CA LEU A 284 -19.35 8.58 12.71
C LEU A 284 -19.94 7.82 11.52
N MET A 285 -19.84 6.50 11.53
CA MET A 285 -20.28 5.67 10.42
C MET A 285 -21.80 5.72 10.20
N GLN A 286 -22.59 5.95 11.24
CA GLN A 286 -24.04 6.16 11.14
C GLN A 286 -24.45 7.47 10.44
N GLN A 287 -23.52 8.38 10.20
CA GLN A 287 -23.79 9.58 9.39
C GLN A 287 -23.77 9.30 7.89
N ILE A 288 -23.41 8.08 7.47
CA ILE A 288 -23.40 7.68 6.06
C ILE A 288 -24.78 7.20 5.63
N ALA A 289 -25.21 7.61 4.45
CA ALA A 289 -26.48 7.16 3.85
C ALA A 289 -26.54 5.61 3.76
N PRO A 290 -27.69 4.98 4.01
CA PRO A 290 -29.02 5.59 4.28
C PRO A 290 -29.27 5.94 5.75
N ALA A 291 -28.34 5.66 6.68
CA ALA A 291 -28.54 5.96 8.11
C ALA A 291 -28.41 7.46 8.42
N GLY A 292 -27.58 8.17 7.69
CA GLY A 292 -27.34 9.61 7.79
C GLY A 292 -27.32 10.32 6.44
N PRO A 293 -26.97 11.62 6.40
CA PRO A 293 -27.07 12.45 5.20
C PRO A 293 -25.84 12.34 4.28
N ILE A 294 -24.71 11.79 4.74
CA ILE A 294 -23.45 11.79 3.97
C ILE A 294 -23.50 10.68 2.92
N TYR A 295 -23.47 11.05 1.65
CA TYR A 295 -23.70 10.12 0.55
C TYR A 295 -22.41 9.37 0.15
N GLN A 296 -22.55 8.05 -0.01
CA GLN A 296 -21.61 7.15 -0.67
C GLN A 296 -22.41 5.98 -1.26
N ALA A 297 -22.07 5.57 -2.48
CA ALA A 297 -22.66 4.42 -3.15
C ALA A 297 -21.63 3.73 -4.06
N GLY A 298 -21.85 2.45 -4.36
CA GLY A 298 -21.02 1.68 -5.28
C GLY A 298 -21.79 0.46 -5.78
N THR A 299 -21.99 0.34 -7.08
CA THR A 299 -22.73 -0.76 -7.71
C THR A 299 -22.16 -2.14 -7.37
N LEU A 300 -20.83 -2.25 -7.30
CA LEU A 300 -20.12 -3.50 -7.03
C LEU A 300 -19.54 -3.58 -5.62
N SER A 301 -19.85 -2.61 -4.74
CA SER A 301 -19.43 -2.66 -3.34
C SER A 301 -20.01 -3.87 -2.64
N GLY A 302 -19.19 -4.68 -1.98
CA GLY A 302 -19.61 -5.94 -1.38
C GLY A 302 -19.81 -7.07 -2.40
N ASN A 303 -19.18 -7.00 -3.58
CA ASN A 303 -19.27 -8.04 -4.61
C ASN A 303 -19.02 -9.44 -4.01
N PRO A 304 -19.89 -10.43 -4.24
CA PRO A 304 -19.82 -11.73 -3.59
C PRO A 304 -18.52 -12.49 -3.88
N VAL A 305 -17.96 -12.36 -5.07
CA VAL A 305 -16.69 -13.01 -5.46
C VAL A 305 -15.50 -12.34 -4.73
N ALA A 306 -15.53 -11.01 -4.63
CA ALA A 306 -14.51 -10.27 -3.88
C ALA A 306 -14.60 -10.55 -2.37
N MET A 307 -15.81 -10.65 -1.80
CA MET A 307 -16.01 -11.04 -0.41
C MET A 307 -15.50 -12.45 -0.14
N ALA A 308 -15.78 -13.41 -1.01
CA ALA A 308 -15.30 -14.79 -0.86
C ALA A 308 -13.77 -14.87 -0.92
N ALA A 309 -13.13 -14.15 -1.82
CA ALA A 309 -11.67 -14.09 -1.91
C ALA A 309 -11.05 -13.48 -0.65
N GLY A 310 -11.59 -12.35 -0.20
CA GLY A 310 -11.12 -11.63 0.98
C GLY A 310 -11.31 -12.42 2.27
N LEU A 311 -12.46 -13.06 2.48
CA LEU A 311 -12.73 -13.90 3.64
C LEU A 311 -11.76 -15.09 3.71
N ALA A 312 -11.52 -15.78 2.59
CA ALA A 312 -10.53 -16.86 2.55
C ALA A 312 -9.11 -16.37 2.84
N MET A 313 -8.74 -15.18 2.36
CA MET A 313 -7.46 -14.54 2.69
C MET A 313 -7.36 -14.23 4.19
N LEU A 314 -8.38 -13.59 4.75
CA LEU A 314 -8.40 -13.22 6.17
C LEU A 314 -8.41 -14.45 7.08
N GLU A 315 -9.01 -15.57 6.68
CA GLU A 315 -8.94 -16.83 7.41
C GLU A 315 -7.51 -17.37 7.48
N LEU A 316 -6.79 -17.37 6.36
CA LEU A 316 -5.41 -17.87 6.30
C LEU A 316 -4.45 -17.09 7.20
N ILE A 317 -4.56 -15.77 7.22
CA ILE A 317 -3.62 -14.93 7.98
C ILE A 317 -3.90 -14.91 9.50
N GLN A 318 -5.02 -15.47 9.94
CA GLN A 318 -5.34 -15.64 11.38
C GLN A 318 -4.63 -16.85 12.01
N GLN A 319 -3.89 -17.66 11.22
CA GLN A 319 -3.16 -18.80 11.78
C GLN A 319 -2.11 -18.32 12.79
N PRO A 320 -1.97 -19.02 13.93
CA PRO A 320 -0.97 -18.68 14.95
C PRO A 320 0.44 -18.61 14.34
N GLY A 321 1.20 -17.56 14.67
CA GLY A 321 2.56 -17.38 14.18
C GLY A 321 2.68 -16.71 12.81
N PHE A 322 1.61 -16.62 12.02
CA PHE A 322 1.67 -16.14 10.63
C PHE A 322 2.44 -14.82 10.46
N HIS A 323 2.10 -13.79 11.23
CA HIS A 323 2.77 -12.49 11.14
C HIS A 323 4.18 -12.48 11.75
N ALA A 324 4.41 -13.29 12.80
CA ALA A 324 5.73 -13.42 13.42
C ALA A 324 6.73 -14.07 12.44
N ASP A 325 6.33 -15.16 11.79
CA ASP A 325 7.15 -15.85 10.79
C ASP A 325 7.49 -14.93 9.60
N LEU A 326 6.52 -14.14 9.13
CA LEU A 326 6.77 -13.18 8.07
C LEU A 326 7.72 -12.07 8.50
N ALA A 327 7.61 -11.57 9.72
CA ALA A 327 8.50 -10.53 10.26
C ALA A 327 9.94 -11.06 10.41
N GLU A 328 10.11 -12.30 10.84
CA GLU A 328 11.43 -12.97 10.94
C GLU A 328 12.07 -13.14 9.56
N ARG A 329 11.32 -13.66 8.58
CA ARG A 329 11.79 -13.80 7.19
C ARG A 329 12.14 -12.45 6.57
N THR A 330 11.35 -11.41 6.86
CA THR A 330 11.65 -10.04 6.40
C THR A 330 12.95 -9.54 7.01
N ALA A 331 13.17 -9.78 8.30
CA ALA A 331 14.42 -9.43 8.98
C ALA A 331 15.63 -10.13 8.35
N ARG A 332 15.52 -11.43 8.07
CA ARG A 332 16.56 -12.22 7.40
C ARG A 332 16.88 -11.67 6.01
N LEU A 333 15.88 -11.36 5.21
CA LEU A 333 16.06 -10.76 3.88
C LEU A 333 16.80 -9.42 3.99
N CYS A 334 16.35 -8.51 4.85
CA CYS A 334 16.97 -7.20 5.03
C CYS A 334 18.43 -7.29 5.45
N ALA A 335 18.72 -8.09 6.47
CA ALA A 335 20.10 -8.31 6.93
C ALA A 335 21.00 -8.90 5.83
N GLY A 336 20.46 -9.84 5.04
CA GLY A 336 21.19 -10.42 3.91
C GLY A 336 21.44 -9.44 2.76
N LEU A 337 20.48 -8.54 2.48
CA LEU A 337 20.66 -7.47 1.49
C LEU A 337 21.74 -6.47 1.92
N GLU A 338 21.73 -6.03 3.18
CA GLU A 338 22.77 -5.15 3.73
C GLU A 338 24.16 -5.78 3.70
N ALA A 339 24.25 -7.08 4.06
CA ALA A 339 25.50 -7.82 3.98
C ALA A 339 26.03 -7.93 2.54
N ALA A 340 25.16 -8.27 1.58
CA ALA A 340 25.54 -8.36 0.16
C ALA A 340 25.96 -6.99 -0.41
N ALA A 341 25.31 -5.90 -0.01
CA ALA A 341 25.68 -4.54 -0.38
C ALA A 341 27.05 -4.15 0.19
N ALA A 342 27.30 -4.47 1.47
CA ALA A 342 28.59 -4.22 2.13
C ALA A 342 29.74 -5.00 1.47
N GLU A 343 29.54 -6.29 1.11
CA GLU A 343 30.50 -7.10 0.35
C GLU A 343 30.85 -6.46 -1.00
N ALA A 344 29.86 -5.83 -1.67
CA ALA A 344 30.09 -5.12 -2.94
C ALA A 344 30.64 -3.69 -2.76
N GLY A 345 30.68 -3.16 -1.55
CA GLY A 345 31.08 -1.79 -1.25
C GLY A 345 30.03 -0.74 -1.66
N VAL A 346 28.75 -1.13 -1.73
CA VAL A 346 27.60 -0.26 -2.03
C VAL A 346 26.97 0.21 -0.73
N ALA A 347 26.63 1.51 -0.65
CA ALA A 347 25.95 2.08 0.51
C ALA A 347 24.47 1.74 0.46
N VAL A 348 23.99 0.95 1.41
CA VAL A 348 22.58 0.54 1.51
C VAL A 348 22.16 0.53 2.97
N THR A 349 20.93 0.97 3.20
CA THR A 349 20.22 0.86 4.47
C THR A 349 18.84 0.25 4.21
N THR A 350 18.38 -0.62 5.08
CA THR A 350 17.04 -1.19 5.01
C THR A 350 16.17 -0.72 6.17
N THR A 351 14.87 -0.70 5.94
CA THR A 351 13.84 -0.54 6.98
C THR A 351 12.84 -1.66 6.86
N ARG A 352 12.11 -1.96 7.93
CA ARG A 352 11.06 -2.99 7.89
C ARG A 352 10.01 -2.79 8.96
N VAL A 353 8.77 -3.17 8.66
CA VAL A 353 7.68 -3.32 9.63
C VAL A 353 6.83 -4.52 9.21
N GLY A 354 6.76 -5.55 10.04
CA GLY A 354 6.08 -6.80 9.70
C GLY A 354 6.61 -7.40 8.40
N ALA A 355 5.72 -7.62 7.43
CA ALA A 355 6.03 -8.17 6.10
C ALA A 355 6.25 -7.10 5.02
N MET A 356 6.61 -5.88 5.41
CA MET A 356 7.02 -4.78 4.53
C MET A 356 8.48 -4.44 4.76
N PHE A 357 9.20 -4.10 3.69
CA PHE A 357 10.57 -3.62 3.79
C PHE A 357 10.86 -2.48 2.81
N GLY A 358 11.84 -1.67 3.16
CA GLY A 358 12.43 -0.64 2.32
C GLY A 358 13.90 -0.92 2.04
N LEU A 359 14.35 -0.56 0.85
CA LEU A 359 15.74 -0.64 0.42
C LEU A 359 16.17 0.74 -0.08
N PHE A 360 17.09 1.37 0.63
CA PHE A 360 17.57 2.72 0.35
C PHE A 360 19.06 2.70 0.01
N PHE A 361 19.43 3.30 -1.12
CA PHE A 361 20.82 3.41 -1.55
C PHE A 361 21.49 4.63 -0.88
N THR A 362 21.76 4.49 0.42
CA THR A 362 22.42 5.46 1.29
C THR A 362 22.99 4.77 2.53
N ARG A 363 23.91 5.42 3.23
CA ARG A 363 24.38 4.98 4.57
C ARG A 363 23.56 5.58 5.70
N GLU A 364 22.79 6.62 5.40
CA GLU A 364 21.98 7.33 6.38
C GLU A 364 20.71 6.56 6.71
N LYS A 365 20.25 6.66 7.96
CA LYS A 365 18.92 6.20 8.35
C LYS A 365 17.88 7.09 7.67
N VAL A 366 16.95 6.47 6.96
CA VAL A 366 15.88 7.18 6.25
C VAL A 366 14.62 7.19 7.11
N GLU A 367 14.21 8.39 7.53
CA GLU A 367 13.05 8.64 8.38
C GLU A 367 12.09 9.67 7.79
N THR A 368 12.48 10.34 6.70
CA THR A 368 11.69 11.38 6.05
C THR A 368 11.66 11.20 4.54
N TYR A 369 10.64 11.79 3.93
CA TYR A 369 10.53 11.85 2.47
C TYR A 369 11.74 12.52 1.80
N ALA A 370 12.22 13.62 2.36
CA ALA A 370 13.40 14.32 1.85
C ALA A 370 14.66 13.43 1.84
N GLN A 371 14.86 12.62 2.88
CA GLN A 371 15.96 11.65 2.92
C GLN A 371 15.80 10.54 1.89
N ALA A 372 14.57 10.03 1.69
CA ALA A 372 14.29 9.01 0.68
C ALA A 372 14.58 9.53 -0.74
N THR A 373 14.24 10.78 -1.04
CA THR A 373 14.50 11.40 -2.35
C THR A 373 15.97 11.77 -2.58
N ALA A 374 16.77 11.87 -1.52
CA ALA A 374 18.21 12.13 -1.60
C ALA A 374 19.08 10.89 -1.80
N CYS A 375 18.48 9.68 -1.84
CA CYS A 375 19.18 8.42 -2.09
C CYS A 375 19.74 8.33 -3.53
N ASP A 376 20.72 7.45 -3.74
CA ASP A 376 21.32 7.21 -5.07
C ASP A 376 20.36 6.41 -5.97
N ILE A 377 19.47 7.13 -6.65
CA ILE A 377 18.49 6.54 -7.57
C ILE A 377 19.15 5.86 -8.79
N PRO A 378 20.21 6.42 -9.42
CA PRO A 378 20.94 5.72 -10.47
C PRO A 378 21.50 4.34 -10.04
N ALA A 379 22.04 4.23 -8.84
CA ALA A 379 22.50 2.95 -8.30
C ALA A 379 21.34 1.97 -8.08
N PHE A 380 20.21 2.44 -7.56
CA PHE A 380 19.00 1.63 -7.47
C PHE A 380 18.55 1.11 -8.84
N ASN A 381 18.54 1.96 -9.87
CA ASN A 381 18.10 1.56 -11.22
C ASN A 381 18.99 0.46 -11.80
N ARG A 382 20.32 0.57 -11.65
CA ARG A 382 21.26 -0.49 -12.05
C ARG A 382 21.02 -1.80 -11.27
N PHE A 383 20.81 -1.69 -9.97
CA PHE A 383 20.49 -2.83 -9.10
C PHE A 383 19.17 -3.50 -9.52
N PHE A 384 18.12 -2.71 -9.78
CA PHE A 384 16.82 -3.21 -10.20
C PHE A 384 16.93 -4.07 -11.46
N HIS A 385 17.59 -3.57 -12.50
CA HIS A 385 17.75 -4.32 -13.76
C HIS A 385 18.59 -5.59 -13.55
N ALA A 386 19.67 -5.49 -12.78
CA ALA A 386 20.49 -6.66 -12.49
C ALA A 386 19.73 -7.72 -11.65
N MET A 387 18.88 -7.34 -10.72
CA MET A 387 17.98 -8.25 -10.01
C MET A 387 16.97 -8.90 -10.95
N LEU A 388 16.37 -8.10 -11.84
CA LEU A 388 15.41 -8.60 -12.84
C LEU A 388 16.07 -9.65 -13.75
N ASP A 389 17.29 -9.39 -14.22
CA ASP A 389 18.07 -10.35 -15.04
C ASP A 389 18.43 -11.64 -14.29
N GLN A 390 18.51 -11.58 -12.94
CA GLN A 390 18.68 -12.75 -12.08
C GLN A 390 17.37 -13.43 -11.70
N GLY A 391 16.23 -13.00 -12.25
CA GLY A 391 14.92 -13.58 -11.96
C GLY A 391 14.30 -13.12 -10.63
N VAL A 392 14.59 -11.91 -10.19
CA VAL A 392 13.96 -11.29 -9.01
C VAL A 392 13.31 -9.97 -9.40
N PHE A 393 12.00 -9.88 -9.20
CA PHE A 393 11.22 -8.69 -9.51
C PHE A 393 10.96 -7.87 -8.25
N LEU A 394 11.58 -6.71 -8.19
CA LEU A 394 11.31 -5.63 -7.24
C LEU A 394 10.36 -4.61 -7.86
N ALA A 395 9.85 -3.68 -7.06
CA ALA A 395 9.06 -2.60 -7.60
C ALA A 395 9.93 -1.72 -8.53
N PRO A 396 9.44 -1.34 -9.73
CA PRO A 396 10.19 -0.53 -10.70
C PRO A 396 10.23 0.95 -10.31
N SER A 397 10.54 1.23 -9.06
CA SER A 397 10.73 2.56 -8.48
C SER A 397 11.44 2.45 -7.13
N ALA A 398 12.43 3.30 -6.89
CA ALA A 398 13.11 3.39 -5.60
C ALA A 398 12.21 3.91 -4.46
N TYR A 399 11.02 4.37 -4.79
CA TYR A 399 10.06 4.95 -3.84
C TYR A 399 8.93 3.98 -3.45
N GLU A 400 9.06 2.71 -3.77
CA GLU A 400 8.06 1.69 -3.44
C GLU A 400 8.60 0.72 -2.39
N ALA A 401 7.75 0.37 -1.41
CA ALA A 401 8.06 -0.69 -0.47
C ALA A 401 8.04 -2.07 -1.14
N GLY A 402 8.87 -2.98 -0.63
CA GLY A 402 8.82 -4.39 -0.98
C GLY A 402 7.93 -5.18 -0.01
N PHE A 403 7.40 -6.30 -0.47
CA PHE A 403 6.45 -7.13 0.28
C PHE A 403 6.88 -8.59 0.30
N LEU A 404 6.87 -9.19 1.49
CA LEU A 404 6.97 -10.64 1.63
C LEU A 404 5.58 -11.26 1.72
N SER A 405 5.49 -12.51 1.26
CA SER A 405 4.35 -13.38 1.46
C SER A 405 4.78 -14.67 2.17
N SER A 406 3.83 -15.44 2.68
CA SER A 406 4.14 -16.74 3.30
C SER A 406 4.74 -17.76 2.31
N ALA A 407 4.63 -17.50 1.01
CA ALA A 407 5.27 -18.30 -0.04
C ALA A 407 6.77 -17.99 -0.24
N HIS A 408 7.29 -16.93 0.36
CA HIS A 408 8.74 -16.64 0.39
C HIS A 408 9.39 -17.44 1.51
N ASP A 409 9.64 -18.71 1.24
CA ASP A 409 10.34 -19.61 2.14
C ASP A 409 11.87 -19.34 2.17
N ASP A 410 12.59 -20.09 2.97
CA ASP A 410 14.04 -19.95 3.12
C ASP A 410 14.79 -20.14 1.80
N ALA A 411 14.36 -21.07 0.96
CA ALA A 411 14.99 -21.31 -0.34
C ALA A 411 14.79 -20.14 -1.30
N VAL A 412 13.61 -19.53 -1.30
CA VAL A 412 13.30 -18.32 -2.10
C VAL A 412 14.14 -17.14 -1.61
N ILE A 413 14.27 -16.95 -0.29
CA ILE A 413 15.11 -15.89 0.28
C ILE A 413 16.57 -16.10 -0.07
N ASP A 414 17.09 -17.33 0.04
CA ASP A 414 18.49 -17.67 -0.31
C ASP A 414 18.78 -17.40 -1.79
N ALA A 415 17.86 -17.77 -2.69
CA ALA A 415 17.97 -17.46 -4.12
C ALA A 415 18.00 -15.95 -4.36
N THR A 416 17.15 -15.20 -3.67
CA THR A 416 17.12 -13.73 -3.74
C THR A 416 18.45 -13.11 -3.28
N LEU A 417 19.00 -13.58 -2.16
CA LEU A 417 20.28 -13.08 -1.65
C LEU A 417 21.47 -13.44 -2.56
N ALA A 418 21.41 -14.60 -3.20
CA ALA A 418 22.40 -14.97 -4.24
C ALA A 418 22.32 -14.01 -5.45
N ALA A 419 21.12 -13.69 -5.93
CA ALA A 419 20.89 -12.71 -6.98
C ALA A 419 21.38 -11.30 -6.57
N ALA A 420 21.10 -10.90 -5.34
CA ALA A 420 21.48 -9.60 -4.81
C ALA A 420 23.01 -9.40 -4.77
N ARG A 421 23.80 -10.44 -4.43
CA ARG A 421 25.27 -10.36 -4.49
C ARG A 421 25.81 -10.07 -5.90
N VAL A 422 25.12 -10.56 -6.93
CA VAL A 422 25.46 -10.25 -8.33
C VAL A 422 25.01 -8.81 -8.66
N ALA A 423 23.79 -8.47 -8.29
CA ALA A 423 23.18 -7.18 -8.64
C ALA A 423 23.87 -5.98 -7.95
N PHE A 424 24.33 -6.12 -6.71
CA PHE A 424 25.07 -5.04 -6.03
C PHE A 424 26.43 -4.75 -6.69
N LYS A 425 27.07 -5.73 -7.31
CA LYS A 425 28.29 -5.47 -8.10
C LYS A 425 28.00 -4.59 -9.33
N ALA A 426 26.85 -4.81 -9.96
CA ALA A 426 26.41 -3.98 -11.08
C ALA A 426 25.96 -2.58 -10.61
N ALA A 427 25.42 -2.44 -9.41
CA ALA A 427 25.00 -1.17 -8.85
C ALA A 427 26.14 -0.19 -8.58
N LYS A 428 27.37 -0.72 -8.37
CA LYS A 428 28.56 0.08 -8.05
C LYS A 428 28.99 1.00 -9.20
N GLY A 429 28.64 0.68 -10.44
CA GLY A 429 28.98 1.47 -11.64
C GLY A 429 30.38 1.18 -12.16
#